data_da4f1447e751b058003c838f5b5e75cf
#
_entry.id   da4f1447e751b058003c838f5b5e75cf
#
_cell.length_a   1.000
_cell.length_b   1.000
_cell.length_c   1.000
_cell.angle_alpha   90.00
_cell.angle_beta   90.00
_cell.angle_gamma   90.00
#
_symmetry.space_group_name_H-M   'P 1'
#
loop_
_entity.id
_entity.type
_entity.pdbx_description
1 polymer ?
#
loop_
_entity_poly.entity_id
_entity_poly.type
_entity_poly.pdbx_seq_one_letter_code
_entity_poly.pdbx_strand_id
1 'polypeptide(L)'
;YSPATSEIIQKLLSECFDKSYVSVVTGGRAENTCLLNEHFDYIFFTGSQTVGKEVMRRAAEHLTPVTLELGGKSPCIVDATADLKLAARRIVFGKFLNCGQTCVAPDYIYCDAKVRDALTSELKLQIRKQFGKHPLSNPNYGNMISEKHFDRIQELIDPEKTIFGGNTDRALLKIEPTLLSPATFDDPVMQEEIFGPLLPIVTFDTLDEAIRKINSMQHPLALYLFSQNRSAARRVMTLCGFGGGCINDTIIHLATSEMGFGGFGESGMGSYHGKDGFLTFSHMKSIVDKKTWIDLPFRYQPYRKSYAHLLRHFLK
;
A
#
# COMPACT_ATOMS: atom_id res chain seq x y z
N TYR A 1 14.42 -8.18 -11.65
CA TYR A 1 14.47 -6.81 -12.20
C TYR A 1 15.66 -5.98 -11.71
N SER A 2 16.23 -6.31 -10.55
CA SER A 2 17.38 -5.62 -9.97
C SER A 2 18.50 -6.63 -9.66
N PRO A 3 19.14 -7.26 -10.67
CA PRO A 3 20.05 -8.39 -10.47
C PRO A 3 21.25 -8.00 -9.61
N ALA A 4 21.92 -6.89 -9.89
CA ALA A 4 23.08 -6.44 -9.12
C ALA A 4 22.77 -6.21 -7.63
N THR A 5 21.60 -5.63 -7.33
CA THR A 5 21.17 -5.44 -5.93
C THR A 5 20.87 -6.79 -5.26
N SER A 6 20.23 -7.72 -5.98
CA SER A 6 19.95 -9.07 -5.47
C SER A 6 21.24 -9.83 -5.15
N GLU A 7 22.25 -9.75 -6.02
CA GLU A 7 23.56 -10.37 -5.81
C GLU A 7 24.28 -9.79 -4.59
N ILE A 8 24.26 -8.47 -4.42
CA ILE A 8 24.86 -7.81 -3.24
C ILE A 8 24.16 -8.19 -1.95
N ILE A 9 22.81 -8.25 -1.94
CA ILE A 9 22.04 -8.69 -0.76
C ILE A 9 22.37 -10.16 -0.44
N GLN A 10 22.40 -11.03 -1.44
CA GLN A 10 22.76 -12.44 -1.26
C GLN A 10 24.17 -12.58 -0.65
N LYS A 11 25.15 -11.86 -1.20
CA LYS A 11 26.52 -11.85 -0.70
C LYS A 11 26.57 -11.37 0.75
N LEU A 12 25.97 -10.21 1.05
CA LEU A 12 25.96 -9.62 2.38
C LEU A 12 25.39 -10.59 3.42
N LEU A 13 24.23 -11.20 3.12
CA LEU A 13 23.57 -12.12 4.04
C LEU A 13 24.37 -13.41 4.22
N SER A 14 25.01 -13.93 3.17
CA SER A 14 25.86 -15.13 3.26
C SER A 14 27.17 -14.90 4.02
N GLU A 15 27.66 -13.66 4.09
CA GLU A 15 28.82 -13.29 4.92
C GLU A 15 28.44 -13.07 6.40
N CYS A 16 27.18 -12.67 6.68
CA CYS A 16 26.72 -12.36 8.03
C CYS A 16 26.11 -13.56 8.76
N PHE A 17 25.51 -14.51 8.03
CA PHE A 17 24.72 -15.59 8.62
C PHE A 17 25.05 -16.95 8.00
N ASP A 18 24.95 -18.01 8.82
CA ASP A 18 24.99 -19.38 8.32
C ASP A 18 23.75 -19.68 7.46
N LYS A 19 23.94 -20.48 6.40
CA LYS A 19 22.87 -20.83 5.47
C LYS A 19 21.69 -21.59 6.12
N SER A 20 21.94 -22.29 7.22
CA SER A 20 20.88 -22.98 7.98
C SER A 20 19.99 -21.99 8.74
N TYR A 21 20.45 -20.74 8.93
CA TYR A 21 19.71 -19.68 9.62
C TYR A 21 19.09 -18.67 8.65
N VAL A 22 19.86 -18.17 7.67
CA VAL A 22 19.37 -17.26 6.64
C VAL A 22 19.87 -17.71 5.27
N SER A 23 18.94 -17.96 4.37
CA SER A 23 19.24 -18.30 2.97
C SER A 23 18.56 -17.36 2.01
N VAL A 24 19.26 -17.02 0.92
CA VAL A 24 18.73 -16.21 -0.19
C VAL A 24 18.62 -17.08 -1.43
N VAL A 25 17.42 -17.20 -1.96
CA VAL A 25 17.18 -17.86 -3.25
C VAL A 25 16.88 -16.79 -4.29
N THR A 26 17.75 -16.70 -5.30
CA THR A 26 17.56 -15.81 -6.45
C THR A 26 16.93 -16.58 -7.60
N GLY A 27 16.09 -15.92 -8.40
CA GLY A 27 15.45 -16.57 -9.54
C GLY A 27 14.23 -15.81 -10.06
N GLY A 28 13.52 -16.45 -10.95
CA GLY A 28 12.30 -15.94 -11.56
C GLY A 28 11.04 -16.66 -11.07
N ARG A 29 10.10 -16.83 -11.98
CA ARG A 29 8.80 -17.46 -11.67
C ARG A 29 8.95 -18.94 -11.27
N ALA A 30 9.86 -19.68 -11.91
CA ALA A 30 10.04 -21.11 -11.64
C ALA A 30 10.53 -21.36 -10.22
N GLU A 31 11.57 -20.62 -9.79
CA GLU A 31 12.16 -20.72 -8.46
C GLU A 31 11.15 -20.29 -7.37
N ASN A 32 10.44 -19.18 -7.59
CA ASN A 32 9.39 -18.74 -6.67
C ASN A 32 8.25 -19.75 -6.56
N THR A 33 7.85 -20.41 -7.66
CA THR A 33 6.85 -21.48 -7.62
C THR A 33 7.35 -22.69 -6.85
N CYS A 34 8.63 -23.05 -7.01
CA CYS A 34 9.26 -24.13 -6.25
C CYS A 34 9.24 -23.81 -4.75
N LEU A 35 9.66 -22.60 -4.35
CA LEU A 35 9.62 -22.16 -2.95
C LEU A 35 8.20 -22.23 -2.35
N LEU A 36 7.19 -21.79 -3.07
CA LEU A 36 5.81 -21.81 -2.59
C LEU A 36 5.22 -23.23 -2.41
N ASN A 37 5.88 -24.27 -2.92
CA ASN A 37 5.49 -25.65 -2.68
C ASN A 37 6.15 -26.24 -1.42
N GLU A 38 7.11 -25.53 -0.82
CA GLU A 38 7.76 -25.97 0.41
C GLU A 38 6.90 -25.62 1.64
N HIS A 39 7.12 -26.32 2.73
CA HIS A 39 6.45 -26.07 3.99
C HIS A 39 7.17 -24.97 4.77
N PHE A 40 6.47 -23.87 5.05
CA PHE A 40 6.94 -22.75 5.86
C PHE A 40 6.04 -22.55 7.09
N ASP A 41 6.62 -22.08 8.18
CA ASP A 41 5.86 -21.64 9.37
C ASP A 41 5.13 -20.31 9.13
N TYR A 42 5.64 -19.48 8.21
CA TYR A 42 5.07 -18.19 7.85
C TYR A 42 5.53 -17.74 6.47
N ILE A 43 4.67 -17.08 5.70
CA ILE A 43 5.03 -16.46 4.42
C ILE A 43 4.68 -14.97 4.46
N PHE A 44 5.69 -14.13 4.19
CA PHE A 44 5.50 -12.70 3.93
C PHE A 44 5.71 -12.45 2.44
N PHE A 45 4.73 -11.82 1.81
CA PHE A 45 4.77 -11.56 0.38
C PHE A 45 4.42 -10.11 0.07
N THR A 46 5.18 -9.49 -0.83
CA THR A 46 4.87 -8.19 -1.44
C THR A 46 4.79 -8.33 -2.95
N GLY A 47 3.71 -7.84 -3.56
CA GLY A 47 3.54 -7.89 -5.02
C GLY A 47 2.10 -7.60 -5.48
N SER A 48 1.74 -8.09 -6.67
CA SER A 48 0.40 -7.87 -7.22
C SER A 48 -0.67 -8.73 -6.52
N GLN A 49 -1.92 -8.26 -6.55
CA GLN A 49 -3.08 -9.01 -6.04
C GLN A 49 -3.19 -10.42 -6.64
N THR A 50 -2.91 -10.57 -7.94
CA THR A 50 -2.96 -11.86 -8.63
C THR A 50 -1.95 -12.85 -8.04
N VAL A 51 -0.72 -12.41 -7.80
CA VAL A 51 0.32 -13.27 -7.20
C VAL A 51 0.05 -13.48 -5.72
N GLY A 52 -0.44 -12.48 -4.98
CA GLY A 52 -0.84 -12.62 -3.58
C GLY A 52 -1.92 -13.70 -3.37
N LYS A 53 -2.92 -13.76 -4.27
CA LYS A 53 -3.94 -14.83 -4.25
C LYS A 53 -3.32 -16.22 -4.49
N GLU A 54 -2.31 -16.33 -5.36
CA GLU A 54 -1.59 -17.58 -5.59
C GLU A 54 -0.77 -18.00 -4.37
N VAL A 55 -0.06 -17.05 -3.74
CA VAL A 55 0.68 -17.28 -2.49
C VAL A 55 -0.27 -17.82 -1.41
N MET A 56 -1.41 -17.16 -1.21
CA MET A 56 -2.41 -17.58 -0.23
C MET A 56 -2.96 -18.99 -0.51
N ARG A 57 -3.21 -19.30 -1.79
CA ARG A 57 -3.70 -20.63 -2.19
C ARG A 57 -2.69 -21.73 -1.86
N ARG A 58 -1.39 -21.51 -2.15
CA ARG A 58 -0.32 -22.45 -1.83
C ARG A 58 -0.11 -22.59 -0.33
N ALA A 59 -0.09 -21.50 0.40
CA ALA A 59 0.03 -21.49 1.85
C ALA A 59 -1.08 -22.30 2.53
N ALA A 60 -2.29 -22.29 1.98
CA ALA A 60 -3.42 -23.03 2.51
C ALA A 60 -3.22 -24.58 2.47
N GLU A 61 -2.41 -25.10 1.56
CA GLU A 61 -2.09 -26.54 1.49
C GLU A 61 -1.38 -27.03 2.75
N HIS A 62 -0.65 -26.15 3.43
CA HIS A 62 0.12 -26.43 4.65
C HIS A 62 -0.42 -25.71 5.89
N LEU A 63 -1.55 -25.00 5.79
CA LEU A 63 -2.09 -24.11 6.83
C LEU A 63 -1.09 -23.03 7.27
N THR A 64 -0.20 -22.62 6.36
CA THR A 64 0.81 -21.60 6.63
C THR A 64 0.15 -20.22 6.70
N PRO A 65 0.28 -19.47 7.79
CA PRO A 65 -0.19 -18.09 7.88
C PRO A 65 0.58 -17.19 6.94
N VAL A 66 -0.09 -16.14 6.42
CA VAL A 66 0.51 -15.22 5.46
C VAL A 66 0.30 -13.77 5.86
N THR A 67 1.28 -12.92 5.56
CA THR A 67 1.12 -11.46 5.42
C THR A 67 1.27 -11.12 3.95
N LEU A 68 0.30 -10.39 3.40
CA LEU A 68 0.27 -9.98 2.00
C LEU A 68 0.30 -8.46 1.92
N GLU A 69 1.33 -7.93 1.29
CA GLU A 69 1.47 -6.52 0.95
C GLU A 69 1.20 -6.35 -0.55
N LEU A 70 0.03 -5.83 -0.86
CA LEU A 70 -0.46 -5.69 -2.22
C LEU A 70 -0.56 -4.20 -2.57
N GLY A 71 -1.04 -3.89 -3.74
CA GLY A 71 -1.24 -2.51 -4.16
C GLY A 71 -2.71 -2.08 -4.08
N GLY A 72 -3.04 -1.10 -4.87
CA GLY A 72 -4.39 -0.60 -5.02
C GLY A 72 -4.43 0.81 -5.59
N LYS A 73 -5.64 1.31 -5.86
CA LYS A 73 -5.83 2.68 -6.34
C LYS A 73 -5.89 3.66 -5.17
N SER A 74 -4.72 4.06 -4.68
CA SER A 74 -4.57 4.96 -3.53
C SER A 74 -5.07 6.37 -3.85
N PRO A 75 -6.22 6.82 -3.30
CA PRO A 75 -6.77 8.14 -3.57
C PRO A 75 -5.97 9.24 -2.86
N CYS A 76 -5.83 10.38 -3.54
CA CYS A 76 -5.34 11.62 -2.97
C CYS A 76 -6.46 12.66 -2.97
N ILE A 77 -7.17 12.79 -1.86
CA ILE A 77 -8.27 13.73 -1.70
C ILE A 77 -7.73 15.13 -1.44
N VAL A 78 -8.21 16.13 -2.20
CA VAL A 78 -7.88 17.54 -1.98
C VAL A 78 -9.17 18.31 -1.83
N ASP A 79 -9.48 18.77 -0.63
CA ASP A 79 -10.67 19.58 -0.40
C ASP A 79 -10.45 21.08 -0.68
N ALA A 80 -11.53 21.84 -0.69
CA ALA A 80 -11.50 23.26 -0.99
C ALA A 80 -10.69 24.11 0.03
N THR A 81 -10.38 23.56 1.21
CA THR A 81 -9.63 24.27 2.26
C THR A 81 -8.13 24.00 2.22
N ALA A 82 -7.67 23.11 1.34
CA ALA A 82 -6.27 22.70 1.28
C ALA A 82 -5.34 23.85 0.91
N ASP A 83 -4.12 23.85 1.47
CA ASP A 83 -3.02 24.66 0.93
C ASP A 83 -2.54 24.03 -0.38
N LEU A 84 -3.04 24.54 -1.50
CA LEU A 84 -2.83 23.94 -2.82
C LEU A 84 -1.37 23.92 -3.24
N LYS A 85 -0.58 24.91 -2.85
CA LYS A 85 0.86 24.98 -3.17
C LYS A 85 1.63 23.90 -2.44
N LEU A 86 1.36 23.73 -1.15
CA LEU A 86 1.95 22.67 -0.34
C LEU A 86 1.47 21.30 -0.79
N ALA A 87 0.15 21.14 -1.03
CA ALA A 87 -0.46 19.93 -1.54
C ALA A 87 0.21 19.49 -2.85
N ALA A 88 0.27 20.37 -3.85
CA ALA A 88 0.91 20.05 -5.12
C ALA A 88 2.37 19.63 -4.97
N ARG A 89 3.14 20.30 -4.10
CA ARG A 89 4.55 19.93 -3.84
C ARG A 89 4.69 18.52 -3.29
N ARG A 90 3.85 18.13 -2.31
CA ARG A 90 3.88 16.84 -1.64
C ARG A 90 3.29 15.74 -2.52
N ILE A 91 2.24 16.03 -3.27
CA ILE A 91 1.65 15.09 -4.24
C ILE A 91 2.65 14.75 -5.33
N VAL A 92 3.30 15.76 -5.92
CA VAL A 92 4.31 15.57 -6.98
C VAL A 92 5.48 14.73 -6.48
N PHE A 93 5.96 14.97 -5.26
CA PHE A 93 6.99 14.15 -4.64
C PHE A 93 6.52 12.70 -4.49
N GLY A 94 5.39 12.46 -3.83
CA GLY A 94 4.91 11.11 -3.55
C GLY A 94 4.48 10.34 -4.79
N LYS A 95 3.91 11.04 -5.79
CA LYS A 95 3.49 10.40 -7.04
C LYS A 95 4.66 9.99 -7.92
N PHE A 96 5.64 10.88 -8.09
CA PHE A 96 6.68 10.66 -9.09
C PHE A 96 8.00 10.11 -8.51
N LEU A 97 8.06 9.88 -7.21
CA LEU A 97 9.11 9.07 -6.59
C LEU A 97 9.15 7.70 -7.31
N ASN A 98 10.35 7.26 -7.71
CA ASN A 98 10.54 6.01 -8.47
C ASN A 98 9.62 5.91 -9.72
N CYS A 99 9.33 7.03 -10.39
CA CYS A 99 8.40 7.11 -11.53
C CYS A 99 7.00 6.59 -11.23
N GLY A 100 6.52 6.73 -10.00
CA GLY A 100 5.21 6.24 -9.58
C GLY A 100 5.11 4.72 -9.40
N GLN A 101 6.22 4.01 -9.47
CA GLN A 101 6.30 2.56 -9.26
C GLN A 101 6.46 2.25 -7.76
N THR A 102 5.48 2.68 -6.98
CA THR A 102 5.44 2.53 -5.52
C THR A 102 3.99 2.21 -5.12
N CYS A 103 3.81 1.16 -4.30
CA CYS A 103 2.49 0.68 -3.87
C CYS A 103 1.65 1.70 -3.09
N VAL A 104 2.30 2.70 -2.50
CA VAL A 104 1.65 3.83 -1.79
C VAL A 104 1.68 5.13 -2.58
N ALA A 105 2.14 5.15 -3.85
CA ALA A 105 2.06 6.36 -4.66
C ALA A 105 0.60 6.83 -4.77
N PRO A 106 0.32 8.13 -4.67
CA PRO A 106 -0.99 8.65 -5.05
C PRO A 106 -1.37 8.14 -6.45
N ASP A 107 -2.40 7.32 -6.56
CA ASP A 107 -2.74 6.71 -7.83
C ASP A 107 -3.60 7.65 -8.67
N TYR A 108 -4.47 8.41 -8.02
CA TYR A 108 -5.23 9.49 -8.62
C TYR A 108 -5.50 10.62 -7.62
N ILE A 109 -5.73 11.82 -8.14
CA ILE A 109 -6.25 12.95 -7.37
C ILE A 109 -7.77 12.92 -7.43
N TYR A 110 -8.42 13.07 -6.27
CA TYR A 110 -9.86 13.30 -6.17
C TYR A 110 -10.07 14.62 -5.45
N CYS A 111 -10.32 15.70 -6.19
CA CYS A 111 -10.36 17.05 -5.62
C CYS A 111 -11.75 17.69 -5.71
N ASP A 112 -12.02 18.61 -4.78
CA ASP A 112 -13.18 19.50 -4.89
C ASP A 112 -13.12 20.25 -6.23
N ALA A 113 -14.24 20.24 -6.97
CA ALA A 113 -14.31 20.83 -8.30
C ALA A 113 -13.88 22.31 -8.32
N LYS A 114 -14.10 23.03 -7.20
CA LYS A 114 -13.76 24.45 -7.06
C LYS A 114 -12.26 24.73 -7.08
N VAL A 115 -11.43 23.77 -6.71
CA VAL A 115 -9.97 23.95 -6.62
C VAL A 115 -9.20 23.26 -7.73
N ARG A 116 -9.85 22.49 -8.62
CA ARG A 116 -9.21 21.71 -9.68
C ARG A 116 -8.20 22.51 -10.50
N ASP A 117 -8.62 23.65 -11.03
CA ASP A 117 -7.80 24.44 -11.98
C ASP A 117 -6.60 25.08 -11.27
N ALA A 118 -6.80 25.59 -10.06
CA ALA A 118 -5.72 26.15 -9.23
C ALA A 118 -4.73 25.03 -8.81
N LEU A 119 -5.22 23.89 -8.36
CA LEU A 119 -4.40 22.73 -8.02
C LEU A 119 -3.61 22.24 -9.24
N THR A 120 -4.25 22.12 -10.39
CA THR A 120 -3.60 21.70 -11.64
C THR A 120 -2.46 22.65 -12.03
N SER A 121 -2.66 23.95 -11.88
CA SER A 121 -1.62 24.95 -12.14
C SER A 121 -0.42 24.78 -11.21
N GLU A 122 -0.66 24.56 -9.93
CA GLU A 122 0.40 24.30 -8.94
C GLU A 122 1.11 22.96 -9.19
N LEU A 123 0.39 21.91 -9.59
CA LEU A 123 1.00 20.61 -9.95
C LEU A 123 1.96 20.76 -11.13
N LYS A 124 1.55 21.45 -12.22
CA LYS A 124 2.42 21.72 -13.38
C LYS A 124 3.69 22.49 -12.97
N LEU A 125 3.54 23.49 -12.08
CA LEU A 125 4.66 24.24 -11.55
C LEU A 125 5.62 23.37 -10.73
N GLN A 126 5.08 22.51 -9.85
CA GLN A 126 5.89 21.66 -9.00
C GLN A 126 6.61 20.57 -9.81
N ILE A 127 5.97 19.99 -10.82
CA ILE A 127 6.63 19.02 -11.73
C ILE A 127 7.83 19.69 -12.42
N ARG A 128 7.66 20.89 -12.97
CA ARG A 128 8.77 21.64 -13.58
C ARG A 128 9.90 21.97 -12.61
N LYS A 129 9.56 22.28 -11.34
CA LYS A 129 10.56 22.57 -10.30
C LYS A 129 11.34 21.34 -9.88
N GLN A 130 10.69 20.18 -9.75
CA GLN A 130 11.32 18.95 -9.23
C GLN A 130 12.05 18.17 -10.33
N PHE A 131 11.55 18.17 -11.56
CA PHE A 131 12.07 17.34 -12.64
C PHE A 131 12.67 18.12 -13.81
N GLY A 132 12.53 19.46 -13.82
CA GLY A 132 13.03 20.32 -14.87
C GLY A 132 12.07 20.44 -16.07
N LYS A 133 12.57 21.09 -17.13
CA LYS A 133 11.78 21.28 -18.38
C LYS A 133 11.77 20.04 -19.27
N HIS A 134 12.75 19.17 -19.12
CA HIS A 134 12.99 17.98 -19.93
C HIS A 134 13.19 16.75 -19.05
N PRO A 135 12.12 16.20 -18.44
CA PRO A 135 12.23 15.09 -17.51
C PRO A 135 12.88 13.84 -18.11
N LEU A 136 12.65 13.57 -19.42
CA LEU A 136 13.22 12.40 -20.10
C LEU A 136 14.76 12.42 -20.14
N SER A 137 15.37 13.59 -20.23
CA SER A 137 16.83 13.77 -20.20
C SER A 137 17.40 14.02 -18.81
N ASN A 138 16.55 14.12 -17.77
CA ASN A 138 17.01 14.31 -16.41
C ASN A 138 17.61 13.00 -15.86
N PRO A 139 18.91 12.97 -15.46
CA PRO A 139 19.53 11.76 -14.93
C PRO A 139 18.99 11.33 -13.56
N ASN A 140 18.38 12.26 -12.80
CA ASN A 140 17.77 11.98 -11.50
C ASN A 140 16.31 11.52 -11.59
N TYR A 141 15.71 11.55 -12.79
CA TYR A 141 14.38 10.99 -13.03
C TYR A 141 14.54 9.56 -13.55
N GLY A 142 13.93 8.62 -12.85
CA GLY A 142 14.06 7.19 -13.13
C GLY A 142 13.38 6.77 -14.45
N ASN A 143 13.36 5.47 -14.68
CA ASN A 143 12.72 4.82 -15.82
C ASN A 143 11.75 3.72 -15.37
N MET A 144 10.93 3.24 -16.29
CA MET A 144 10.09 2.07 -16.06
C MET A 144 10.97 0.82 -15.94
N ILE A 145 10.58 -0.08 -15.06
CA ILE A 145 11.40 -1.25 -14.68
C ILE A 145 11.56 -2.27 -15.83
N SER A 146 10.66 -2.27 -16.81
CA SER A 146 10.71 -3.17 -17.96
C SER A 146 9.92 -2.61 -19.13
N GLU A 147 10.20 -3.12 -20.35
CA GLU A 147 9.45 -2.78 -21.56
C GLU A 147 7.96 -3.11 -21.41
N LYS A 148 7.63 -4.26 -20.85
CA LYS A 148 6.23 -4.66 -20.60
C LYS A 148 5.47 -3.61 -19.78
N HIS A 149 6.07 -3.10 -18.71
CA HIS A 149 5.42 -2.07 -17.89
C HIS A 149 5.42 -0.72 -18.58
N PHE A 150 6.46 -0.40 -19.34
CA PHE A 150 6.50 0.80 -20.17
C PHE A 150 5.33 0.81 -21.18
N ASP A 151 5.17 -0.27 -21.94
CA ASP A 151 4.11 -0.40 -22.96
C ASP A 151 2.71 -0.25 -22.32
N ARG A 152 2.46 -0.97 -21.21
CA ARG A 152 1.20 -0.86 -20.47
C ARG A 152 0.88 0.56 -20.04
N ILE A 153 1.87 1.30 -19.52
CA ILE A 153 1.65 2.68 -19.08
C ILE A 153 1.47 3.62 -20.27
N GLN A 154 2.23 3.41 -21.35
CA GLN A 154 2.09 4.20 -22.57
C GLN A 154 0.69 4.07 -23.18
N GLU A 155 0.10 2.87 -23.16
CA GLU A 155 -1.26 2.62 -23.64
C GLU A 155 -2.34 3.34 -22.81
N LEU A 156 -2.04 3.67 -21.56
CA LEU A 156 -2.97 4.42 -20.69
C LEU A 156 -2.91 5.95 -20.88
N ILE A 157 -1.98 6.45 -21.68
CA ILE A 157 -1.89 7.89 -21.98
C ILE A 157 -2.98 8.24 -22.99
N ASP A 158 -3.98 8.97 -22.54
CA ASP A 158 -5.03 9.54 -23.39
C ASP A 158 -4.61 10.92 -23.87
N PRO A 159 -4.31 11.12 -25.16
CA PRO A 159 -3.88 12.41 -25.68
C PRO A 159 -4.92 13.52 -25.50
N GLU A 160 -6.23 13.20 -25.55
CA GLU A 160 -7.31 14.18 -25.40
C GLU A 160 -7.43 14.69 -23.96
N LYS A 161 -7.02 13.87 -22.98
CA LYS A 161 -7.04 14.20 -21.55
C LYS A 161 -5.68 14.62 -21.00
N THR A 162 -4.63 14.52 -21.80
CA THR A 162 -3.27 14.90 -21.36
C THR A 162 -3.13 16.41 -21.34
N ILE A 163 -3.08 16.98 -20.15
CA ILE A 163 -2.95 18.43 -19.94
C ILE A 163 -1.52 18.88 -19.59
N PHE A 164 -0.63 17.90 -19.35
CA PHE A 164 0.80 18.13 -19.09
C PHE A 164 1.58 16.82 -19.25
N GLY A 165 2.81 16.88 -19.79
CA GLY A 165 3.65 15.72 -20.03
C GLY A 165 3.16 14.87 -21.21
N GLY A 166 3.21 13.56 -21.08
CA GLY A 166 2.73 12.61 -22.09
C GLY A 166 3.79 12.13 -23.07
N ASN A 167 4.98 12.76 -23.11
CA ASN A 167 6.06 12.28 -23.98
C ASN A 167 6.74 11.05 -23.37
N THR A 168 7.23 10.20 -24.26
CA THR A 168 7.89 8.94 -23.88
C THR A 168 9.20 8.75 -24.64
N ASP A 169 10.14 8.05 -24.04
CA ASP A 169 11.36 7.59 -24.69
C ASP A 169 11.50 6.08 -24.45
N ARG A 170 11.18 5.28 -25.47
CA ARG A 170 11.21 3.82 -25.38
C ARG A 170 12.64 3.28 -25.21
N ALA A 171 13.64 3.93 -25.78
CA ALA A 171 15.02 3.47 -25.67
C ALA A 171 15.55 3.58 -24.24
N LEU A 172 15.08 4.60 -23.51
CA LEU A 172 15.41 4.82 -22.11
C LEU A 172 14.35 4.26 -21.14
N LEU A 173 13.26 3.69 -21.64
CA LEU A 173 12.08 3.29 -20.87
C LEU A 173 11.54 4.43 -19.97
N LYS A 174 11.60 5.66 -20.43
CA LYS A 174 11.15 6.84 -19.70
C LYS A 174 9.81 7.35 -20.19
N ILE A 175 8.97 7.72 -19.26
CA ILE A 175 7.66 8.38 -19.48
C ILE A 175 7.66 9.65 -18.63
N GLU A 176 7.34 10.79 -19.21
CA GLU A 176 7.26 12.03 -18.46
C GLU A 176 6.21 11.97 -17.34
N PRO A 177 6.42 12.72 -16.24
CA PRO A 177 5.35 13.02 -15.30
C PRO A 177 4.14 13.59 -16.03
N THR A 178 3.03 12.85 -16.03
CA THR A 178 1.87 13.15 -16.89
C THR A 178 0.63 13.40 -16.04
N LEU A 179 -0.08 14.51 -16.34
CA LEU A 179 -1.37 14.84 -15.74
C LEU A 179 -2.49 14.63 -16.76
N LEU A 180 -3.52 13.89 -16.35
CA LEU A 180 -4.72 13.61 -17.14
C LEU A 180 -5.92 14.30 -16.53
N SER A 181 -6.60 15.18 -17.28
CA SER A 181 -7.79 15.92 -16.80
C SER A 181 -8.65 16.44 -17.97
N PRO A 182 -9.99 16.40 -17.89
CA PRO A 182 -10.75 15.75 -16.81
C PRO A 182 -10.69 14.23 -16.91
N ALA A 183 -10.45 13.54 -15.79
CA ALA A 183 -10.54 12.10 -15.71
C ALA A 183 -11.87 11.68 -15.08
N THR A 184 -12.34 10.48 -15.42
CA THR A 184 -13.53 9.85 -14.85
C THR A 184 -13.18 8.46 -14.32
N PHE A 185 -14.00 7.91 -13.44
CA PHE A 185 -13.79 6.56 -12.91
C PHE A 185 -13.97 5.45 -13.97
N ASP A 186 -14.53 5.77 -15.14
CA ASP A 186 -14.73 4.82 -16.24
C ASP A 186 -13.53 4.77 -17.20
N ASP A 187 -12.57 5.70 -17.06
CA ASP A 187 -11.39 5.76 -17.91
C ASP A 187 -10.48 4.53 -17.73
N PRO A 188 -9.80 4.05 -18.78
CA PRO A 188 -8.88 2.92 -18.68
C PRO A 188 -7.83 3.06 -17.58
N VAL A 189 -7.27 4.26 -17.39
CA VAL A 189 -6.30 4.59 -16.33
C VAL A 189 -6.85 4.44 -14.92
N MET A 190 -8.17 4.36 -14.77
CA MET A 190 -8.85 4.21 -13.48
C MET A 190 -9.28 2.78 -13.16
N GLN A 191 -9.11 1.81 -14.07
CA GLN A 191 -9.61 0.44 -13.88
C GLN A 191 -8.69 -0.43 -13.01
N GLU A 192 -7.38 -0.17 -13.03
CA GLU A 192 -6.38 -0.88 -12.20
C GLU A 192 -5.34 0.10 -11.62
N GLU A 193 -4.52 -0.38 -10.71
CA GLU A 193 -3.37 0.37 -10.18
C GLU A 193 -2.44 0.80 -11.32
N ILE A 194 -2.12 2.08 -11.39
CA ILE A 194 -1.30 2.62 -12.47
C ILE A 194 0.14 2.11 -12.37
N PHE A 195 0.75 2.21 -11.18
CA PHE A 195 2.15 1.84 -10.93
C PHE A 195 3.11 2.46 -11.96
N GLY A 196 2.92 3.75 -12.20
CA GLY A 196 3.65 4.52 -13.22
C GLY A 196 3.38 6.03 -13.10
N PRO A 197 4.03 6.87 -13.94
CA PRO A 197 4.05 8.31 -13.78
C PRO A 197 2.84 9.05 -14.41
N LEU A 198 1.66 8.44 -14.38
CA LEU A 198 0.41 9.08 -14.80
C LEU A 198 -0.42 9.46 -13.57
N LEU A 199 -0.95 10.66 -13.55
CA LEU A 199 -1.75 11.18 -12.44
C LEU A 199 -3.08 11.74 -12.97
N PRO A 200 -4.14 10.92 -12.99
CA PRO A 200 -5.47 11.38 -13.34
C PRO A 200 -6.07 12.26 -12.23
N ILE A 201 -6.81 13.28 -12.66
CA ILE A 201 -7.49 14.24 -11.78
C ILE A 201 -8.99 14.11 -11.99
N VAL A 202 -9.66 13.55 -10.98
CA VAL A 202 -11.12 13.42 -10.89
C VAL A 202 -11.65 14.46 -9.92
N THR A 203 -12.86 14.94 -10.12
CA THR A 203 -13.48 15.94 -9.24
C THR A 203 -14.70 15.39 -8.52
N PHE A 204 -15.01 15.97 -7.34
CA PHE A 204 -16.24 15.79 -6.62
C PHE A 204 -16.87 17.13 -6.27
N ASP A 205 -18.17 17.16 -6.07
CA ASP A 205 -18.90 18.36 -5.64
C ASP A 205 -19.04 18.39 -4.10
N THR A 206 -19.11 17.24 -3.45
CA THR A 206 -19.22 17.15 -2.00
C THR A 206 -18.30 16.07 -1.43
N LEU A 207 -17.78 16.30 -0.21
CA LEU A 207 -16.95 15.32 0.48
C LEU A 207 -17.67 13.99 0.72
N ASP A 208 -19.00 14.02 0.90
CA ASP A 208 -19.80 12.82 1.09
C ASP A 208 -19.89 11.96 -0.17
N GLU A 209 -19.91 12.60 -1.33
CA GLU A 209 -19.78 11.91 -2.61
C GLU A 209 -18.42 11.21 -2.70
N ALA A 210 -17.33 11.92 -2.38
CA ALA A 210 -15.99 11.36 -2.39
C ALA A 210 -15.86 10.14 -1.47
N ILE A 211 -16.34 10.25 -0.23
CA ILE A 211 -16.33 9.14 0.74
C ILE A 211 -17.14 7.94 0.23
N ARG A 212 -18.35 8.17 -0.30
CA ARG A 212 -19.18 7.08 -0.86
C ARG A 212 -18.50 6.39 -2.03
N LYS A 213 -17.91 7.19 -2.96
CA LYS A 213 -17.22 6.63 -4.12
C LYS A 213 -16.02 5.79 -3.73
N ILE A 214 -15.16 6.28 -2.83
CA ILE A 214 -13.99 5.53 -2.34
C ILE A 214 -14.42 4.21 -1.69
N ASN A 215 -15.44 4.24 -0.84
CA ASN A 215 -15.95 3.03 -0.17
C ASN A 215 -16.67 2.04 -1.11
N SER A 216 -17.05 2.47 -2.31
CA SER A 216 -17.62 1.57 -3.33
C SER A 216 -16.56 0.86 -4.18
N MET A 217 -15.28 1.23 -4.01
CA MET A 217 -14.14 0.65 -4.71
C MET A 217 -13.41 -0.35 -3.81
N GLN A 218 -12.41 -1.05 -4.36
CA GLN A 218 -11.50 -1.89 -3.57
C GLN A 218 -10.75 -1.05 -2.52
N HIS A 219 -10.52 -1.61 -1.35
CA HIS A 219 -9.81 -0.93 -0.27
C HIS A 219 -8.35 -0.68 -0.67
N PRO A 220 -7.91 0.58 -0.77
CA PRO A 220 -6.55 0.91 -1.17
C PRO A 220 -5.55 0.66 -0.04
N LEU A 221 -4.30 0.42 -0.39
CA LEU A 221 -3.21 0.34 0.58
C LEU A 221 -2.98 1.68 1.27
N ALA A 222 -3.06 2.80 0.53
CA ALA A 222 -2.91 4.13 1.11
C ALA A 222 -4.07 5.07 0.75
N LEU A 223 -4.35 6.03 1.65
CA LEU A 223 -5.24 7.15 1.41
C LEU A 223 -4.59 8.44 1.90
N TYR A 224 -4.69 9.49 1.08
CA TYR A 224 -4.15 10.81 1.39
C TYR A 224 -5.24 11.85 1.39
N LEU A 225 -5.18 12.76 2.34
CA LEU A 225 -6.10 13.89 2.43
C LEU A 225 -5.34 15.20 2.64
N PHE A 226 -5.56 16.16 1.76
CA PHE A 226 -5.14 17.52 1.94
C PHE A 226 -6.34 18.39 2.32
N SER A 227 -6.32 18.92 3.55
CA SER A 227 -7.41 19.70 4.13
C SER A 227 -6.93 20.49 5.33
N GLN A 228 -7.44 21.71 5.53
CA GLN A 228 -7.32 22.47 6.76
C GLN A 228 -8.56 22.30 7.68
N ASN A 229 -9.59 21.63 7.20
CA ASN A 229 -10.80 21.36 7.96
C ASN A 229 -10.66 20.07 8.79
N ARG A 230 -10.46 20.20 10.11
CA ARG A 230 -10.31 19.08 11.03
C ARG A 230 -11.55 18.15 11.06
N SER A 231 -12.76 18.69 10.86
CA SER A 231 -13.97 17.86 10.82
C SER A 231 -14.00 17.00 9.56
N ALA A 232 -13.65 17.57 8.40
CA ALA A 232 -13.49 16.83 7.15
C ALA A 232 -12.44 15.72 7.29
N ALA A 233 -11.28 16.04 7.87
CA ALA A 233 -10.23 15.07 8.11
C ALA A 233 -10.70 13.91 9.00
N ARG A 234 -11.35 14.20 10.13
CA ARG A 234 -11.91 13.16 11.01
C ARG A 234 -12.92 12.28 10.27
N ARG A 235 -13.79 12.87 9.46
CA ARG A 235 -14.82 12.12 8.71
C ARG A 235 -14.19 11.16 7.70
N VAL A 236 -13.23 11.64 6.89
CA VAL A 236 -12.53 10.79 5.91
C VAL A 236 -11.80 9.65 6.62
N MET A 237 -11.00 9.95 7.66
CA MET A 237 -10.22 8.94 8.38
C MET A 237 -11.10 7.91 9.11
N THR A 238 -12.33 8.27 9.50
CA THR A 238 -13.24 7.37 10.20
C THR A 238 -14.11 6.55 9.25
N LEU A 239 -14.51 7.14 8.12
CA LEU A 239 -15.53 6.55 7.24
C LEU A 239 -14.95 5.82 6.02
N CYS A 240 -13.73 6.13 5.60
CA CYS A 240 -13.08 5.43 4.50
C CYS A 240 -12.29 4.22 5.02
N GLY A 241 -12.37 3.11 4.28
CA GLY A 241 -11.54 1.93 4.52
C GLY A 241 -10.24 1.99 3.71
N PHE A 242 -9.07 1.91 4.38
CA PHE A 242 -7.74 1.90 3.75
C PHE A 242 -6.69 1.34 4.70
N GLY A 243 -5.55 0.90 4.20
CA GLY A 243 -4.47 0.35 5.03
C GLY A 243 -3.80 1.39 5.91
N GLY A 244 -3.25 2.43 5.35
CA GLY A 244 -2.60 3.53 6.06
C GLY A 244 -2.63 4.83 5.25
N GLY A 245 -2.12 5.94 5.79
CA GLY A 245 -2.17 7.18 5.02
C GLY A 245 -1.64 8.41 5.74
N CYS A 246 -1.80 9.57 5.10
CA CYS A 246 -1.37 10.85 5.64
C CYS A 246 -2.45 11.91 5.52
N ILE A 247 -2.50 12.80 6.50
CA ILE A 247 -3.20 14.08 6.41
C ILE A 247 -2.16 15.15 6.07
N ASN A 248 -2.42 15.90 5.01
CA ASN A 248 -1.54 16.95 4.47
C ASN A 248 -0.14 16.50 4.07
N ASP A 249 0.05 15.20 3.79
CA ASP A 249 1.26 14.65 3.20
C ASP A 249 0.96 13.40 2.36
N THR A 250 1.99 12.83 1.76
CA THR A 250 1.93 11.57 1.02
C THR A 250 3.07 10.66 1.44
N ILE A 251 2.90 9.36 1.28
CA ILE A 251 3.88 8.27 1.45
C ILE A 251 4.64 8.18 2.78
N ILE A 252 4.84 9.25 3.54
CA ILE A 252 5.73 9.27 4.72
C ILE A 252 5.29 8.36 5.87
N HIS A 253 4.04 7.91 5.90
CA HIS A 253 3.54 6.96 6.90
C HIS A 253 4.27 5.61 6.89
N LEU A 254 4.90 5.24 5.77
CA LEU A 254 5.71 4.03 5.68
C LEU A 254 7.15 4.21 6.21
N ALA A 255 7.60 5.45 6.45
CA ALA A 255 9.00 5.75 6.77
C ALA A 255 9.32 5.69 8.28
N THR A 256 8.40 5.23 9.11
CA THR A 256 8.59 5.15 10.57
C THR A 256 8.46 3.71 11.08
N SER A 257 9.24 3.38 12.11
CA SER A 257 9.11 2.12 12.87
C SER A 257 8.08 2.21 14.01
N GLU A 258 7.50 3.38 14.26
CA GLU A 258 6.56 3.60 15.37
C GLU A 258 5.11 3.25 15.03
N MET A 259 4.83 2.97 13.75
CA MET A 259 3.53 2.56 13.26
C MET A 259 3.63 1.28 12.44
N GLY A 260 2.65 0.39 12.59
CA GLY A 260 2.50 -0.74 11.68
C GLY A 260 2.16 -0.27 10.26
N PHE A 261 2.55 -1.07 9.28
CA PHE A 261 2.24 -0.87 7.87
C PHE A 261 1.61 -2.13 7.30
N GLY A 262 0.52 -1.99 6.56
CA GLY A 262 -0.18 -3.09 5.92
C GLY A 262 -1.52 -2.66 5.35
N GLY A 263 -2.00 -3.42 4.37
CA GLY A 263 -3.30 -3.25 3.75
C GLY A 263 -4.39 -4.08 4.43
N PHE A 264 -5.61 -3.96 3.92
CA PHE A 264 -6.68 -4.87 4.26
C PHE A 264 -7.62 -5.10 3.08
N GLY A 265 -8.34 -6.23 3.08
CA GLY A 265 -9.13 -6.61 1.92
C GLY A 265 -8.25 -6.84 0.70
N GLU A 266 -8.54 -6.13 -0.38
CA GLU A 266 -7.82 -6.30 -1.65
C GLU A 266 -6.41 -5.72 -1.65
N SER A 267 -6.09 -4.82 -0.72
CA SER A 267 -4.73 -4.27 -0.57
C SER A 267 -3.80 -5.11 0.29
N GLY A 268 -4.30 -6.15 0.94
CA GLY A 268 -3.46 -7.08 1.67
C GLY A 268 -4.06 -7.59 2.97
N MET A 269 -3.22 -8.23 3.77
CA MET A 269 -3.55 -8.70 5.13
C MET A 269 -2.29 -8.74 5.99
N GLY A 270 -2.49 -8.53 7.28
CA GLY A 270 -1.40 -8.45 8.26
C GLY A 270 -0.84 -7.03 8.37
N SER A 271 0.13 -6.87 9.24
CA SER A 271 0.83 -5.61 9.50
C SER A 271 2.27 -5.90 9.87
N TYR A 272 3.19 -5.02 9.50
CA TYR A 272 4.60 -5.14 9.84
C TYR A 272 5.21 -3.74 10.02
N HIS A 273 6.46 -3.58 10.20
CA HIS A 273 7.26 -2.49 10.72
C HIS A 273 7.31 -2.46 12.25
N GLY A 274 8.47 -2.15 12.78
CA GLY A 274 8.71 -2.00 14.22
C GLY A 274 8.18 -3.17 15.04
N LYS A 275 7.42 -2.85 16.07
CA LYS A 275 6.83 -3.84 16.98
C LYS A 275 5.84 -4.78 16.27
N ASP A 276 5.07 -4.26 15.32
CA ASP A 276 4.11 -5.09 14.57
C ASP A 276 4.81 -6.16 13.75
N GLY A 277 5.96 -5.83 13.14
CA GLY A 277 6.79 -6.82 12.45
C GLY A 277 7.28 -7.92 13.37
N PHE A 278 7.75 -7.57 14.58
CA PHE A 278 8.15 -8.57 15.57
C PHE A 278 6.97 -9.49 15.95
N LEU A 279 5.79 -8.93 16.20
CA LEU A 279 4.61 -9.71 16.57
C LEU A 279 4.13 -10.59 15.40
N THR A 280 4.18 -10.11 14.17
CA THR A 280 3.79 -10.85 12.97
C THR A 280 4.62 -12.11 12.77
N PHE A 281 5.93 -12.06 13.02
CA PHE A 281 6.82 -13.22 12.91
C PHE A 281 7.01 -13.98 14.24
N SER A 282 6.15 -13.75 15.23
CA SER A 282 6.20 -14.39 16.53
C SER A 282 4.89 -15.11 16.85
N HIS A 283 4.97 -16.28 17.47
CA HIS A 283 3.79 -16.96 17.99
C HIS A 283 3.65 -16.75 19.49
N MET A 284 2.55 -16.16 19.92
CA MET A 284 2.22 -15.97 21.33
C MET A 284 1.45 -17.18 21.86
N LYS A 285 2.02 -17.89 22.84
CA LYS A 285 1.35 -19.00 23.50
C LYS A 285 0.95 -18.63 24.93
N SER A 286 -0.29 -18.94 25.28
CA SER A 286 -0.81 -18.73 26.63
C SER A 286 -0.52 -19.96 27.50
N ILE A 287 0.16 -19.73 28.63
CA ILE A 287 0.51 -20.78 29.59
C ILE A 287 -0.06 -20.41 30.95
N VAL A 288 -0.80 -21.33 31.56
CA VAL A 288 -1.27 -21.22 32.95
C VAL A 288 -0.37 -22.04 33.85
N ASP A 289 0.41 -21.38 34.70
CA ASP A 289 1.15 -22.02 35.80
C ASP A 289 0.26 -22.04 37.05
N LYS A 290 -0.47 -23.14 37.24
CA LYS A 290 -1.35 -23.28 38.39
C LYS A 290 -0.60 -23.85 39.60
N LYS A 291 -0.75 -23.20 40.76
CA LYS A 291 -0.17 -23.69 42.02
C LYS A 291 -0.74 -25.05 42.37
N THR A 292 0.14 -25.95 42.84
CA THR A 292 -0.20 -27.33 43.22
C THR A 292 -0.81 -27.47 44.62
N TRP A 293 -0.63 -26.42 45.44
CA TRP A 293 -1.16 -26.41 46.82
C TRP A 293 -2.62 -25.96 46.93
N ILE A 294 -3.22 -25.52 45.84
CA ILE A 294 -4.65 -25.11 45.77
C ILE A 294 -5.34 -25.74 44.60
N ASP A 295 -6.44 -26.41 44.88
CA ASP A 295 -7.35 -26.92 43.88
C ASP A 295 -8.81 -26.66 44.26
N LEU A 296 -9.69 -26.61 43.29
CA LEU A 296 -11.09 -26.27 43.46
C LEU A 296 -11.95 -27.51 43.25
N PRO A 297 -12.47 -28.13 44.32
CA PRO A 297 -13.21 -29.41 44.21
C PRO A 297 -14.43 -29.37 43.28
N PHE A 298 -15.06 -28.21 43.12
CA PHE A 298 -16.20 -28.07 42.22
C PHE A 298 -15.84 -28.13 40.72
N ARG A 299 -14.55 -28.17 40.40
CA ARG A 299 -14.02 -28.40 39.06
C ARG A 299 -14.22 -29.79 38.54
N TYR A 300 -14.32 -30.78 39.47
CA TYR A 300 -14.32 -32.19 39.15
C TYR A 300 -15.70 -32.84 39.40
N GLN A 301 -15.94 -33.91 38.67
CA GLN A 301 -17.10 -34.76 38.92
C GLN A 301 -16.95 -35.59 40.22
N PRO A 302 -18.10 -35.95 40.86
CA PRO A 302 -19.49 -35.67 40.50
C PRO A 302 -19.88 -34.23 40.85
N TYR A 303 -20.60 -33.56 39.92
CA TYR A 303 -21.09 -32.18 40.15
C TYR A 303 -22.23 -32.17 41.14
N ARG A 304 -22.10 -31.42 42.21
CA ARG A 304 -23.15 -31.20 43.21
C ARG A 304 -23.97 -29.96 42.89
N LYS A 305 -25.29 -30.02 43.12
CA LYS A 305 -26.20 -28.86 42.86
C LYS A 305 -25.75 -27.58 43.61
N SER A 306 -25.14 -27.71 44.78
CA SER A 306 -24.60 -26.60 45.57
C SER A 306 -23.47 -25.86 44.84
N TYR A 307 -22.71 -26.49 43.95
CA TYR A 307 -21.64 -25.85 43.17
C TYR A 307 -22.16 -24.99 42.05
N ALA A 308 -23.39 -25.23 41.58
CA ALA A 308 -24.01 -24.38 40.53
C ALA A 308 -24.25 -22.96 41.00
N HIS A 309 -24.54 -22.76 42.29
CA HIS A 309 -24.72 -21.40 42.85
C HIS A 309 -23.38 -20.65 42.92
N LEU A 310 -22.32 -21.34 43.35
CA LEU A 310 -20.97 -20.80 43.41
C LEU A 310 -20.44 -20.41 42.01
N LEU A 311 -20.61 -21.29 41.03
CA LEU A 311 -20.20 -21.02 39.63
C LEU A 311 -20.93 -19.82 39.03
N ARG A 312 -22.22 -19.65 39.28
CA ARG A 312 -22.98 -18.45 38.82
C ARG A 312 -22.43 -17.15 39.38
N HIS A 313 -21.79 -17.17 40.55
CA HIS A 313 -21.17 -15.98 41.16
C HIS A 313 -19.83 -15.63 40.49
N PHE A 314 -19.05 -16.64 40.08
CA PHE A 314 -17.74 -16.46 39.42
C PHE A 314 -17.82 -16.24 37.90
N LEU A 315 -18.91 -16.64 37.25
CA LEU A 315 -19.12 -16.51 35.79
C LEU A 315 -19.91 -15.25 35.38
N LYS A 316 -20.12 -14.35 36.30
CA LYS A 316 -20.61 -12.99 36.01
C LYS A 316 -19.39 -12.13 35.68
#